data_c1b435f868830abef176876d5b094f6b
#
_entry.id   c1b435f868830abef176876d5b094f6b
#
_cell.length_a   1.000
_cell.length_b   1.000
_cell.length_c   1.000
_cell.angle_alpha   90.00
_cell.angle_beta   90.00
_cell.angle_gamma   90.00
#
_symmetry.space_group_name_H-M   'P 1'
#
loop_
_entity.id
_entity.type
_entity.pdbx_description
1 polymer ?
#
loop_
_entity_poly.entity_id
_entity_poly.type
_entity_poly.pdbx_seq_one_letter_code
_entity_poly.pdbx_strand_id
1 'polypeptide(L)'
;MNFEDIYQNVPEPHVPEKLPIELSNILFDKDIIRLISRANNALGAYRGFLVNTINPMLLISPLVSQEAVLSSKLEGTHATIEDFINYDAGNQVSVSKDEMKEVMNYRSALFYALQKMSTMYDDSEEGRHKLPLCARLIKEMHKILLDNVRGQTKTPGEFKTEQNYIGSASAISFTPLPPELTNEYMGNLEQYIHYDELDLLVQAALIHCQFEMIHPFKDGNGRIGRLLIPLFLYYRNMLPVPTFYMSAYFEKDRAL
;
A
#
# COMPACT_ATOMS: atom_id res chain seq x y z
N MET A 1 16.70 -31.58 1.41
CA MET A 1 17.30 -30.27 1.14
C MET A 1 17.73 -29.75 2.50
N ASN A 2 19.03 -29.60 2.74
CA ASN A 2 19.54 -29.14 4.03
C ASN A 2 19.26 -27.64 4.17
N PHE A 3 19.00 -27.15 5.38
CA PHE A 3 18.81 -25.73 5.67
C PHE A 3 19.99 -24.86 5.18
N GLU A 4 21.20 -25.41 5.16
CA GLU A 4 22.42 -24.74 4.67
C GLU A 4 22.43 -24.48 3.16
N ASP A 5 21.74 -25.30 2.35
CA ASP A 5 21.69 -25.13 0.89
C ASP A 5 20.81 -23.96 0.46
N ILE A 6 19.84 -23.57 1.29
CA ILE A 6 18.93 -22.45 1.02
C ILE A 6 19.66 -21.09 1.16
N TYR A 7 20.63 -21.01 2.08
CA TYR A 7 21.37 -19.76 2.35
C TYR A 7 22.58 -19.53 1.43
N GLN A 8 22.98 -20.51 0.60
CA GLN A 8 24.14 -20.34 -0.31
C GLN A 8 23.86 -19.45 -1.52
N ASN A 9 22.59 -19.12 -1.83
CA ASN A 9 22.19 -18.28 -2.96
C ASN A 9 21.24 -17.14 -2.56
N VAL A 10 21.33 -16.64 -1.33
CA VAL A 10 20.53 -15.47 -0.90
C VAL A 10 21.12 -14.22 -1.54
N PRO A 11 20.33 -13.43 -2.30
CA PRO A 11 20.80 -12.16 -2.82
C PRO A 11 21.26 -11.24 -1.70
N GLU A 12 22.31 -10.46 -1.95
CA GLU A 12 22.74 -9.42 -1.02
C GLU A 12 21.60 -8.43 -0.72
N PRO A 13 21.53 -7.87 0.50
CA PRO A 13 20.52 -6.89 0.84
C PRO A 13 20.57 -5.67 -0.08
N HIS A 14 19.43 -5.33 -0.65
CA HIS A 14 19.31 -4.18 -1.53
C HIS A 14 19.17 -2.89 -0.73
N VAL A 15 20.07 -1.94 -0.98
CA VAL A 15 20.00 -0.58 -0.41
C VAL A 15 19.62 0.38 -1.55
N PRO A 16 18.35 0.78 -1.65
CA PRO A 16 17.90 1.67 -2.71
C PRO A 16 18.47 3.08 -2.53
N GLU A 17 18.53 3.86 -3.61
CA GLU A 17 18.81 5.28 -3.50
C GLU A 17 17.73 5.98 -2.68
N LYS A 18 18.13 7.00 -1.91
CA LYS A 18 17.18 7.86 -1.19
C LYS A 18 16.44 8.77 -2.15
N LEU A 19 15.18 9.01 -1.85
CA LEU A 19 14.34 9.93 -2.61
C LEU A 19 14.57 11.39 -2.13
N PRO A 20 14.44 12.41 -3.03
CA PRO A 20 14.16 12.27 -4.46
C PRO A 20 15.39 11.78 -5.25
N ILE A 21 15.13 11.01 -6.31
CA ILE A 21 16.15 10.63 -7.29
C ILE A 21 16.12 11.57 -8.49
N GLU A 22 17.21 11.59 -9.27
CA GLU A 22 17.27 12.37 -10.51
C GLU A 22 16.42 11.72 -11.60
N LEU A 23 15.25 12.31 -11.89
CA LEU A 23 14.27 11.78 -12.84
C LEU A 23 14.42 12.32 -14.26
N SER A 24 15.32 13.29 -14.49
CA SER A 24 15.41 13.99 -15.77
C SER A 24 15.60 13.03 -16.96
N ASN A 25 16.45 12.02 -16.81
CA ASN A 25 16.70 11.04 -17.87
C ASN A 25 15.55 10.08 -18.12
N ILE A 26 14.68 9.87 -17.14
CA ILE A 26 13.52 8.95 -17.21
C ILE A 26 12.30 9.71 -17.73
N LEU A 27 12.01 10.88 -17.18
CA LEU A 27 10.80 11.64 -17.49
C LEU A 27 10.82 12.27 -18.87
N PHE A 28 12.00 12.43 -19.50
CA PHE A 28 12.09 12.94 -20.87
C PHE A 28 11.97 11.86 -21.97
N ASP A 29 11.79 10.58 -21.61
CA ASP A 29 11.38 9.57 -22.58
C ASP A 29 9.97 9.84 -23.11
N LYS A 30 9.83 9.91 -24.43
CA LYS A 30 8.56 10.27 -25.08
C LYS A 30 7.40 9.30 -24.78
N ASP A 31 7.72 8.03 -24.55
CA ASP A 31 6.69 7.03 -24.26
C ASP A 31 6.24 7.13 -22.82
N ILE A 32 7.15 7.42 -21.89
CA ILE A 32 6.83 7.73 -20.48
C ILE A 32 6.00 9.01 -20.40
N ILE A 33 6.42 10.10 -21.06
CA ILE A 33 5.63 11.35 -21.11
C ILE A 33 4.21 11.10 -21.60
N ARG A 34 4.07 10.30 -22.67
CA ARG A 34 2.75 9.93 -23.23
C ARG A 34 1.91 9.16 -22.21
N LEU A 35 2.51 8.20 -21.50
CA LEU A 35 1.83 7.41 -20.46
C LEU A 35 1.40 8.27 -19.28
N ILE A 36 2.28 9.14 -18.78
CA ILE A 36 1.97 10.10 -17.71
C ILE A 36 0.81 11.00 -18.12
N SER A 37 0.86 11.58 -19.32
CA SER A 37 -0.21 12.44 -19.84
C SER A 37 -1.54 11.70 -19.92
N ARG A 38 -1.56 10.48 -20.44
CA ARG A 38 -2.78 9.65 -20.50
C ARG A 38 -3.32 9.30 -19.12
N ALA A 39 -2.44 8.94 -18.19
CA ALA A 39 -2.82 8.59 -16.83
C ALA A 39 -3.40 9.80 -16.08
N ASN A 40 -2.76 10.97 -16.19
CA ASN A 40 -3.27 12.21 -15.59
C ASN A 40 -4.63 12.62 -16.17
N ASN A 41 -4.82 12.50 -17.50
CA ASN A 41 -6.11 12.78 -18.15
C ASN A 41 -7.20 11.83 -17.64
N ALA A 42 -6.91 10.52 -17.53
CA ALA A 42 -7.86 9.53 -17.01
C ALA A 42 -8.21 9.81 -15.53
N LEU A 43 -7.20 10.13 -14.71
CA LEU A 43 -7.40 10.46 -13.30
C LEU A 43 -8.21 11.76 -13.14
N GLY A 44 -7.95 12.78 -13.99
CA GLY A 44 -8.72 14.03 -14.01
C GLY A 44 -10.19 13.80 -14.38
N ALA A 45 -10.46 12.96 -15.39
CA ALA A 45 -11.82 12.57 -15.75
C ALA A 45 -12.52 11.82 -14.60
N TYR A 46 -11.82 10.88 -13.96
CA TYR A 46 -12.32 10.14 -12.82
C TYR A 46 -12.60 11.05 -11.62
N ARG A 47 -11.70 11.98 -11.31
CA ARG A 47 -11.93 13.02 -10.29
C ARG A 47 -13.18 13.84 -10.60
N GLY A 48 -13.33 14.29 -11.84
CA GLY A 48 -14.52 15.04 -12.28
C GLY A 48 -15.81 14.25 -12.07
N PHE A 49 -15.81 12.95 -12.35
CA PHE A 49 -16.93 12.07 -12.05
C PHE A 49 -17.22 12.01 -10.54
N LEU A 50 -16.21 11.79 -9.71
CA LEU A 50 -16.37 11.69 -8.25
C LEU A 50 -16.90 12.99 -7.63
N VAL A 51 -16.37 14.16 -8.04
CA VAL A 51 -16.80 15.47 -7.53
C VAL A 51 -18.26 15.77 -7.88
N ASN A 52 -18.73 15.32 -9.05
CA ASN A 52 -20.11 15.49 -9.48
C ASN A 52 -21.08 14.40 -8.98
N THR A 53 -20.57 13.41 -8.26
CA THR A 53 -21.40 12.36 -7.64
C THR A 53 -22.02 12.91 -6.35
N ILE A 54 -23.35 12.79 -6.18
CA ILE A 54 -24.09 13.33 -5.03
C ILE A 54 -23.53 12.82 -3.70
N ASN A 55 -23.11 11.55 -3.65
CA ASN A 55 -22.49 10.96 -2.48
C ASN A 55 -21.38 9.98 -2.90
N PRO A 56 -20.15 10.49 -3.14
CA PRO A 56 -19.04 9.63 -3.55
C PRO A 56 -18.68 8.58 -2.50
N MET A 57 -19.04 8.80 -1.21
CA MET A 57 -18.80 7.83 -0.14
C MET A 57 -19.57 6.51 -0.36
N LEU A 58 -20.69 6.51 -1.07
CA LEU A 58 -21.40 5.28 -1.42
C LEU A 58 -20.61 4.36 -2.36
N LEU A 59 -19.66 4.91 -3.12
CA LEU A 59 -18.76 4.15 -3.99
C LEU A 59 -17.59 3.54 -3.23
N ILE A 60 -17.21 4.11 -2.08
CA ILE A 60 -16.04 3.65 -1.32
C ILE A 60 -16.26 2.22 -0.83
N SER A 61 -17.39 1.93 -0.19
CA SER A 61 -17.59 0.64 0.46
C SER A 61 -17.42 -0.56 -0.49
N PRO A 62 -18.08 -0.64 -1.66
CA PRO A 62 -17.91 -1.76 -2.58
C PRO A 62 -16.51 -1.80 -3.20
N LEU A 63 -15.92 -0.65 -3.54
CA LEU A 63 -14.58 -0.60 -4.13
C LEU A 63 -13.50 -0.99 -3.13
N VAL A 64 -13.61 -0.54 -1.87
CA VAL A 64 -12.72 -0.95 -0.78
C VAL A 64 -12.83 -2.45 -0.51
N SER A 65 -14.05 -2.99 -0.52
CA SER A 65 -14.27 -4.41 -0.28
C SER A 65 -13.64 -5.26 -1.38
N GLN A 66 -13.79 -4.85 -2.64
CA GLN A 66 -13.13 -5.51 -3.77
C GLN A 66 -11.61 -5.42 -3.67
N GLU A 67 -11.07 -4.25 -3.35
CA GLU A 67 -9.63 -4.06 -3.16
C GLU A 67 -9.10 -4.90 -1.99
N ALA A 68 -9.81 -4.93 -0.86
CA ALA A 68 -9.43 -5.72 0.30
C ALA A 68 -9.32 -7.22 -0.03
N VAL A 69 -10.28 -7.75 -0.78
CA VAL A 69 -10.27 -9.14 -1.26
C VAL A 69 -9.08 -9.37 -2.21
N LEU A 70 -8.92 -8.54 -3.23
CA LEU A 70 -7.86 -8.70 -4.23
C LEU A 70 -6.46 -8.51 -3.64
N SER A 71 -6.28 -7.50 -2.78
CA SER A 71 -5.02 -7.25 -2.10
C SER A 71 -4.64 -8.41 -1.17
N SER A 72 -5.60 -8.98 -0.45
CA SER A 72 -5.35 -10.15 0.39
C SER A 72 -5.09 -11.42 -0.43
N LYS A 73 -5.74 -11.56 -1.60
CA LYS A 73 -5.51 -12.66 -2.54
C LYS A 73 -4.08 -12.66 -3.09
N LEU A 74 -3.50 -11.49 -3.37
CA LEU A 74 -2.08 -11.36 -3.75
C LEU A 74 -1.14 -11.92 -2.67
N GLU A 75 -1.55 -11.87 -1.41
CA GLU A 75 -0.80 -12.40 -0.25
C GLU A 75 -1.18 -13.86 0.09
N GLY A 76 -2.02 -14.50 -0.73
CA GLY A 76 -2.34 -15.92 -0.63
C GLY A 76 -3.61 -16.28 0.12
N THR A 77 -4.53 -15.33 0.37
CA THR A 77 -5.89 -15.69 0.81
C THR A 77 -6.73 -16.19 -0.36
N HIS A 78 -7.73 -17.01 -0.05
CA HIS A 78 -8.66 -17.58 -1.04
C HIS A 78 -10.05 -16.94 -0.98
N ALA A 79 -10.25 -15.94 -0.12
CA ALA A 79 -11.52 -15.26 0.04
C ALA A 79 -11.97 -14.59 -1.28
N THR A 80 -13.25 -14.70 -1.57
CA THR A 80 -13.91 -14.06 -2.72
C THR A 80 -14.72 -12.85 -2.28
N ILE A 81 -15.14 -12.02 -3.24
CA ILE A 81 -16.04 -10.90 -2.94
C ILE A 81 -17.43 -11.41 -2.45
N GLU A 82 -17.85 -12.57 -2.92
CA GLU A 82 -19.09 -13.21 -2.48
C GLU A 82 -18.99 -13.67 -1.02
N ASP A 83 -17.85 -14.28 -0.63
CA ASP A 83 -17.57 -14.63 0.77
C ASP A 83 -17.58 -13.38 1.65
N PHE A 84 -16.97 -12.28 1.18
CA PHE A 84 -16.96 -11.02 1.91
C PHE A 84 -18.38 -10.48 2.15
N ILE A 85 -19.21 -10.42 1.10
CA ILE A 85 -20.61 -9.93 1.19
C ILE A 85 -21.43 -10.82 2.13
N ASN A 86 -21.30 -12.14 2.02
CA ASN A 86 -21.99 -13.08 2.89
C ASN A 86 -21.56 -12.93 4.35
N TYR A 87 -20.26 -12.80 4.60
CA TYR A 87 -19.72 -12.61 5.94
C TYR A 87 -20.18 -11.29 6.57
N ASP A 88 -20.15 -10.19 5.82
CA ASP A 88 -20.61 -8.87 6.27
C ASP A 88 -22.13 -8.87 6.58
N ALA A 89 -22.89 -9.73 5.89
CA ALA A 89 -24.31 -9.97 6.15
C ALA A 89 -24.59 -10.97 7.31
N GLY A 90 -23.55 -11.51 7.95
CA GLY A 90 -23.67 -12.47 9.05
C GLY A 90 -23.96 -13.92 8.60
N ASN A 91 -23.80 -14.23 7.33
CA ASN A 91 -23.98 -15.56 6.77
C ASN A 91 -22.71 -16.43 6.93
N GLN A 92 -22.87 -17.74 6.74
CA GLN A 92 -21.73 -18.65 6.66
C GLN A 92 -20.99 -18.47 5.34
N VAL A 93 -19.65 -18.59 5.40
CA VAL A 93 -18.75 -18.49 4.25
C VAL A 93 -17.93 -19.77 4.08
N SER A 94 -17.42 -20.00 2.88
CA SER A 94 -16.67 -21.21 2.53
C SER A 94 -15.22 -21.16 3.01
N VAL A 95 -14.66 -19.96 3.22
CA VAL A 95 -13.28 -19.75 3.64
C VAL A 95 -13.15 -19.69 5.16
N SER A 96 -11.92 -19.80 5.65
CA SER A 96 -11.66 -19.73 7.09
C SER A 96 -12.00 -18.36 7.68
N LYS A 97 -12.35 -18.35 8.97
CA LYS A 97 -12.60 -17.08 9.70
C LYS A 97 -11.36 -16.18 9.72
N ASP A 98 -10.17 -16.77 9.73
CA ASP A 98 -8.91 -16.01 9.75
C ASP A 98 -8.68 -15.29 8.41
N GLU A 99 -8.94 -15.95 7.27
CA GLU A 99 -8.86 -15.31 5.96
C GLU A 99 -9.86 -14.16 5.81
N MET A 100 -11.11 -14.36 6.26
CA MET A 100 -12.09 -13.27 6.27
C MET A 100 -11.66 -12.12 7.16
N LYS A 101 -11.06 -12.42 8.31
CA LYS A 101 -10.56 -11.39 9.22
C LYS A 101 -9.40 -10.61 8.60
N GLU A 102 -8.49 -11.25 7.85
CA GLU A 102 -7.44 -10.56 7.11
C GLU A 102 -8.02 -9.53 6.12
N VAL A 103 -9.07 -9.90 5.38
CA VAL A 103 -9.78 -8.99 4.46
C VAL A 103 -10.45 -7.84 5.20
N MET A 104 -11.15 -8.14 6.31
CA MET A 104 -11.80 -7.12 7.14
C MET A 104 -10.80 -6.16 7.77
N ASN A 105 -9.65 -6.65 8.20
CA ASN A 105 -8.58 -5.82 8.77
C ASN A 105 -7.99 -4.86 7.74
N TYR A 106 -7.84 -5.28 6.47
CA TYR A 106 -7.42 -4.38 5.38
C TYR A 106 -8.38 -3.20 5.23
N ARG A 107 -9.69 -3.50 5.17
CA ARG A 107 -10.74 -2.47 5.13
C ARG A 107 -10.68 -1.55 6.35
N SER A 108 -10.52 -2.13 7.54
CA SER A 108 -10.44 -1.38 8.81
C SER A 108 -9.22 -0.47 8.86
N ALA A 109 -8.06 -0.91 8.35
CA ALA A 109 -6.85 -0.11 8.28
C ALA A 109 -7.04 1.12 7.37
N LEU A 110 -7.71 0.96 6.21
CA LEU A 110 -8.03 2.08 5.33
C LEU A 110 -8.98 3.09 6.00
N PHE A 111 -10.09 2.63 6.58
CA PHE A 111 -11.05 3.52 7.25
C PHE A 111 -10.42 4.23 8.45
N TYR A 112 -9.57 3.54 9.20
CA TYR A 112 -8.79 4.16 10.25
C TYR A 112 -7.91 5.30 9.73
N ALA A 113 -7.18 5.05 8.64
CA ALA A 113 -6.35 6.08 8.02
C ALA A 113 -7.19 7.30 7.61
N LEU A 114 -8.33 7.10 6.96
CA LEU A 114 -9.23 8.19 6.56
C LEU A 114 -9.78 8.99 7.76
N GLN A 115 -10.06 8.33 8.86
CA GLN A 115 -10.53 9.00 10.07
C GLN A 115 -9.42 9.84 10.72
N LYS A 116 -8.17 9.37 10.68
CA LYS A 116 -7.03 9.99 11.36
C LYS A 116 -6.27 11.00 10.50
N MET A 117 -6.36 10.89 9.18
CA MET A 117 -5.58 11.69 8.24
C MET A 117 -6.35 12.95 7.78
N SER A 118 -5.65 14.08 7.70
CA SER A 118 -6.09 15.24 6.93
C SER A 118 -5.54 15.17 5.51
N THR A 119 -6.10 15.93 4.59
CA THR A 119 -5.41 16.22 3.33
C THR A 119 -4.31 17.27 3.56
N MET A 120 -3.34 17.35 2.65
CA MET A 120 -2.20 18.28 2.76
C MET A 120 -2.64 19.75 2.82
N TYR A 121 -3.81 20.07 2.27
CA TYR A 121 -4.34 21.43 2.16
C TYR A 121 -5.57 21.69 3.05
N ASP A 122 -5.80 20.82 4.05
CA ASP A 122 -6.92 20.99 4.98
C ASP A 122 -6.48 21.87 6.16
N ASP A 123 -6.69 23.18 6.02
CA ASP A 123 -6.41 24.19 7.05
C ASP A 123 -7.55 24.36 8.06
N SER A 124 -8.60 23.54 7.98
CA SER A 124 -9.70 23.56 8.94
C SER A 124 -9.23 23.28 10.36
N GLU A 125 -9.99 23.70 11.37
CA GLU A 125 -9.69 23.38 12.76
C GLU A 125 -9.66 21.86 13.00
N GLU A 126 -10.57 21.12 12.36
CA GLU A 126 -10.59 19.65 12.41
C GLU A 126 -9.35 19.05 11.73
N GLY A 127 -8.96 19.54 10.55
CA GLY A 127 -7.77 19.09 9.80
C GLY A 127 -6.48 19.25 10.59
N ARG A 128 -6.33 20.33 11.33
CA ARG A 128 -5.14 20.60 12.18
C ARG A 128 -4.95 19.61 13.33
N HIS A 129 -6.00 18.89 13.73
CA HIS A 129 -5.94 17.86 14.77
C HIS A 129 -5.71 16.46 14.20
N LYS A 130 -5.66 16.29 12.88
CA LYS A 130 -5.41 15.03 12.20
C LYS A 130 -3.94 14.84 11.86
N LEU A 131 -3.56 13.61 11.53
CA LEU A 131 -2.20 13.28 11.13
C LEU A 131 -2.00 13.53 9.63
N PRO A 132 -0.83 13.96 9.18
CA PRO A 132 -0.44 13.84 7.79
C PRO A 132 -0.23 12.36 7.42
N LEU A 133 -0.04 12.06 6.14
CA LEU A 133 0.44 10.74 5.72
C LEU A 133 1.90 10.58 6.17
N CYS A 134 2.14 9.83 7.23
CA CYS A 134 3.43 9.74 7.93
C CYS A 134 3.70 8.31 8.45
N ALA A 135 4.94 8.04 8.85
CA ALA A 135 5.36 6.73 9.36
C ALA A 135 4.57 6.29 10.59
N ARG A 136 4.15 7.21 11.44
CA ARG A 136 3.28 6.91 12.59
C ARG A 136 1.94 6.34 12.13
N LEU A 137 1.27 6.98 11.17
CA LEU A 137 0.00 6.51 10.63
C LEU A 137 0.16 5.14 9.96
N ILE A 138 1.25 4.95 9.21
CA ILE A 138 1.59 3.65 8.58
C ILE A 138 1.73 2.54 9.62
N LYS A 139 2.41 2.79 10.74
CA LYS A 139 2.55 1.83 11.84
C LYS A 139 1.20 1.50 12.51
N GLU A 140 0.35 2.51 12.71
CA GLU A 140 -0.98 2.32 13.28
C GLU A 140 -1.89 1.50 12.35
N MET A 141 -1.85 1.76 11.03
CA MET A 141 -2.52 0.96 10.02
C MET A 141 -2.04 -0.50 10.01
N HIS A 142 -0.72 -0.69 10.05
CA HIS A 142 -0.12 -2.02 10.08
C HIS A 142 -0.55 -2.82 11.33
N LYS A 143 -0.64 -2.16 12.49
CA LYS A 143 -1.14 -2.80 13.72
C LYS A 143 -2.57 -3.32 13.55
N ILE A 144 -3.44 -2.54 12.92
CA ILE A 144 -4.83 -2.93 12.63
C ILE A 144 -4.86 -4.08 11.61
N LEU A 145 -4.03 -3.99 10.57
CA LEU A 145 -3.96 -4.99 9.51
C LEU A 145 -3.66 -6.39 10.04
N LEU A 146 -2.79 -6.52 11.04
CA LEU A 146 -2.37 -7.80 11.62
C LEU A 146 -3.09 -8.15 12.93
N ASP A 147 -4.17 -7.45 13.29
CA ASP A 147 -4.89 -7.72 14.55
C ASP A 147 -5.58 -9.09 14.53
N ASN A 148 -5.12 -10.00 15.43
CA ASN A 148 -5.67 -11.35 15.62
C ASN A 148 -5.80 -12.19 14.33
N VAL A 149 -4.83 -12.09 13.41
CA VAL A 149 -4.74 -12.87 12.18
C VAL A 149 -3.34 -13.47 12.04
N ARG A 150 -3.12 -14.23 10.96
CA ARG A 150 -1.78 -14.68 10.57
C ARG A 150 -0.83 -13.47 10.53
N GLY A 151 0.33 -13.58 11.19
CA GLY A 151 1.27 -12.46 11.34
C GLY A 151 1.12 -11.66 12.63
N GLN A 152 0.14 -11.93 13.50
CA GLN A 152 -0.01 -11.27 14.80
C GLN A 152 1.26 -11.38 15.67
N THR A 153 2.01 -12.46 15.56
CA THR A 153 3.30 -12.65 16.26
C THR A 153 4.47 -11.92 15.59
N LYS A 154 4.23 -11.23 14.46
CA LYS A 154 5.22 -10.52 13.67
C LYS A 154 5.34 -9.04 14.05
N THR A 155 5.19 -8.72 15.32
CA THR A 155 5.34 -7.36 15.88
C THR A 155 4.50 -6.29 15.15
N PRO A 156 3.13 -6.37 15.19
CA PRO A 156 2.26 -5.43 14.51
C PRO A 156 2.52 -3.97 14.92
N GLY A 157 2.72 -3.10 13.94
CA GLY A 157 3.00 -1.68 14.16
C GLY A 157 4.47 -1.34 14.42
N GLU A 158 5.37 -2.33 14.45
CA GLU A 158 6.79 -2.11 14.67
C GLU A 158 7.61 -2.46 13.43
N PHE A 159 8.62 -1.64 13.13
CA PHE A 159 9.55 -1.94 12.05
C PHE A 159 10.39 -3.18 12.39
N LYS A 160 10.84 -3.87 11.36
CA LYS A 160 11.65 -5.08 11.47
C LYS A 160 12.96 -4.82 12.21
N THR A 161 13.37 -5.80 13.01
CA THR A 161 14.67 -5.86 13.70
C THR A 161 15.55 -6.99 13.19
N GLU A 162 15.02 -7.81 12.30
CA GLU A 162 15.67 -8.95 11.66
C GLU A 162 15.47 -8.86 10.15
N GLN A 163 16.42 -9.42 9.38
CA GLN A 163 16.31 -9.45 7.93
C GLN A 163 15.10 -10.27 7.50
N ASN A 164 14.30 -9.71 6.61
CA ASN A 164 13.24 -10.40 5.90
C ASN A 164 13.66 -10.70 4.46
N TYR A 165 12.98 -11.64 3.83
CA TYR A 165 13.28 -12.12 2.50
C TYR A 165 12.00 -12.26 1.71
N ILE A 166 12.08 -11.98 0.40
CA ILE A 166 10.95 -12.13 -0.54
C ILE A 166 11.25 -13.31 -1.46
N GLY A 167 10.27 -14.18 -1.62
CA GLY A 167 10.39 -15.41 -2.41
C GLY A 167 9.73 -16.59 -1.73
N SER A 168 10.04 -17.78 -2.22
CA SER A 168 9.56 -19.04 -1.63
C SER A 168 10.57 -19.60 -0.64
N ALA A 169 10.14 -20.59 0.16
CA ALA A 169 11.04 -21.33 1.06
C ALA A 169 12.19 -22.06 0.33
N SER A 170 12.07 -22.27 -0.99
CA SER A 170 13.08 -22.93 -1.81
C SER A 170 13.93 -21.96 -2.66
N ALA A 171 13.51 -20.68 -2.79
CA ALA A 171 14.23 -19.71 -3.60
C ALA A 171 13.88 -18.29 -3.13
N ILE A 172 14.86 -17.60 -2.54
CA ILE A 172 14.75 -16.18 -2.21
C ILE A 172 15.04 -15.39 -3.48
N SER A 173 14.07 -14.58 -3.92
CA SER A 173 14.17 -13.77 -5.13
C SER A 173 14.70 -12.37 -4.87
N PHE A 174 14.49 -11.85 -3.65
CA PHE A 174 14.91 -10.50 -3.29
C PHE A 174 15.17 -10.41 -1.77
N THR A 175 16.25 -9.71 -1.40
CA THR A 175 16.56 -9.36 -0.02
C THR A 175 16.39 -7.86 0.16
N PRO A 176 15.32 -7.43 0.88
CA PRO A 176 15.05 -6.02 1.13
C PRO A 176 16.12 -5.33 1.97
N LEU A 177 15.94 -4.01 2.14
CA LEU A 177 16.82 -3.14 2.95
C LEU A 177 17.18 -3.79 4.29
N PRO A 178 18.46 -3.68 4.75
CA PRO A 178 18.87 -4.14 6.07
C PRO A 178 18.06 -3.51 7.21
N PRO A 179 17.79 -4.26 8.30
CA PRO A 179 16.95 -3.78 9.41
C PRO A 179 17.48 -2.51 10.07
N GLU A 180 18.77 -2.36 10.23
CA GLU A 180 19.45 -1.22 10.86
C GLU A 180 19.24 0.10 10.10
N LEU A 181 18.97 0.04 8.80
CA LEU A 181 18.69 1.21 7.95
C LEU A 181 17.19 1.53 7.85
N THR A 182 16.30 0.66 8.35
CA THR A 182 14.85 0.79 8.14
C THR A 182 14.30 2.12 8.65
N ASN A 183 14.70 2.57 9.84
CA ASN A 183 14.22 3.84 10.40
C ASN A 183 14.66 5.05 9.58
N GLU A 184 15.90 5.04 9.10
CA GLU A 184 16.46 6.11 8.28
C GLU A 184 15.74 6.23 6.94
N TYR A 185 15.51 5.09 6.27
CA TYR A 185 14.86 5.06 4.96
C TYR A 185 13.35 5.32 5.04
N MET A 186 12.68 4.89 6.09
CA MET A 186 11.28 5.27 6.34
C MET A 186 11.14 6.75 6.67
N GLY A 187 12.12 7.35 7.35
CA GLY A 187 12.18 8.81 7.56
C GLY A 187 12.39 9.57 6.25
N ASN A 188 13.26 9.08 5.37
CA ASN A 188 13.44 9.65 4.03
C ASN A 188 12.17 9.52 3.18
N LEU A 189 11.52 8.35 3.20
CA LEU A 189 10.25 8.14 2.49
C LEU A 189 9.15 9.09 3.00
N GLU A 190 9.06 9.32 4.31
CA GLU A 190 8.12 10.30 4.88
C GLU A 190 8.42 11.71 4.37
N GLN A 191 9.68 12.14 4.35
CA GLN A 191 10.06 13.44 3.78
C GLN A 191 9.67 13.54 2.30
N TYR A 192 9.85 12.47 1.54
CA TYR A 192 9.49 12.43 0.12
C TYR A 192 7.98 12.45 -0.12
N ILE A 193 7.16 11.86 0.75
CA ILE A 193 5.69 11.96 0.69
C ILE A 193 5.25 13.44 0.72
N HIS A 194 5.98 14.29 1.43
CA HIS A 194 5.71 15.72 1.55
C HIS A 194 6.48 16.59 0.54
N TYR A 195 7.34 15.99 -0.25
CA TYR A 195 8.10 16.67 -1.29
C TYR A 195 7.20 17.11 -2.44
N ASP A 196 7.55 18.20 -3.13
CA ASP A 196 6.82 18.68 -4.29
C ASP A 196 7.46 18.13 -5.56
N GLU A 197 7.04 16.94 -5.97
CA GLU A 197 7.52 16.26 -7.16
C GLU A 197 6.85 16.81 -8.43
N LEU A 198 7.53 16.67 -9.57
CA LEU A 198 7.06 17.15 -10.87
C LEU A 198 5.71 16.55 -11.29
N ASP A 199 5.47 15.29 -10.97
CA ASP A 199 4.21 14.59 -11.27
C ASP A 199 3.80 13.69 -10.10
N LEU A 200 2.57 13.86 -9.62
CA LEU A 200 2.06 13.14 -8.44
C LEU A 200 1.79 11.65 -8.68
N LEU A 201 1.53 11.22 -9.93
CA LEU A 201 1.40 9.79 -10.24
C LEU A 201 2.76 9.12 -10.25
N VAL A 202 3.80 9.80 -10.75
CA VAL A 202 5.19 9.34 -10.66
C VAL A 202 5.61 9.27 -9.19
N GLN A 203 5.28 10.29 -8.41
CA GLN A 203 5.56 10.30 -6.97
C GLN A 203 4.87 9.14 -6.24
N ALA A 204 3.59 8.86 -6.55
CA ALA A 204 2.86 7.72 -5.99
C ALA A 204 3.55 6.38 -6.32
N ALA A 205 4.02 6.22 -7.56
CA ALA A 205 4.74 5.02 -8.00
C ALA A 205 6.07 4.87 -7.26
N LEU A 206 6.84 5.95 -7.11
CA LEU A 206 8.11 5.95 -6.38
C LEU A 206 7.92 5.67 -4.89
N ILE A 207 6.89 6.25 -4.25
CA ILE A 207 6.53 5.96 -2.85
C ILE A 207 6.25 4.47 -2.67
N HIS A 208 5.42 3.90 -3.54
CA HIS A 208 5.08 2.47 -3.48
C HIS A 208 6.31 1.60 -3.69
N CYS A 209 7.08 1.84 -4.75
CA CYS A 209 8.29 1.09 -5.08
C CYS A 209 9.33 1.17 -3.94
N GLN A 210 9.60 2.37 -3.42
CA GLN A 210 10.54 2.58 -2.32
C GLN A 210 10.09 1.85 -1.05
N PHE A 211 8.79 1.91 -0.72
CA PHE A 211 8.23 1.19 0.42
C PHE A 211 8.41 -0.33 0.29
N GLU A 212 8.16 -0.89 -0.92
CA GLU A 212 8.37 -2.32 -1.16
C GLU A 212 9.86 -2.71 -1.12
N MET A 213 10.78 -1.86 -1.59
CA MET A 213 12.23 -2.12 -1.47
C MET A 213 12.73 -2.02 -0.03
N ILE A 214 12.21 -1.10 0.78
CA ILE A 214 12.51 -1.01 2.22
C ILE A 214 11.95 -2.23 2.95
N HIS A 215 10.71 -2.62 2.63
CA HIS A 215 9.99 -3.73 3.25
C HIS A 215 10.04 -3.68 4.77
N PRO A 216 9.50 -2.59 5.38
CA PRO A 216 9.83 -2.21 6.75
C PRO A 216 9.28 -3.13 7.84
N PHE A 217 8.30 -3.97 7.53
CA PHE A 217 7.65 -4.84 8.51
C PHE A 217 8.03 -6.32 8.28
N LYS A 218 7.83 -7.16 9.29
CA LYS A 218 8.05 -8.61 9.17
C LYS A 218 7.00 -9.33 8.31
N ASP A 219 5.80 -8.74 8.16
CA ASP A 219 4.66 -9.26 7.37
C ASP A 219 3.76 -8.08 6.98
N GLY A 220 2.88 -8.23 5.98
CA GLY A 220 1.87 -7.24 5.61
C GLY A 220 2.38 -6.04 4.81
N ASN A 221 3.64 -6.03 4.36
CA ASN A 221 4.20 -4.91 3.59
C ASN A 221 3.42 -4.67 2.30
N GLY A 222 3.20 -5.69 1.47
CA GLY A 222 2.48 -5.54 0.21
C GLY A 222 1.07 -4.96 0.38
N ARG A 223 0.34 -5.34 1.44
CA ARG A 223 -0.98 -4.78 1.76
C ARG A 223 -0.89 -3.31 2.15
N ILE A 224 0.08 -2.93 2.99
CA ILE A 224 0.32 -1.51 3.36
C ILE A 224 0.80 -0.72 2.13
N GLY A 225 1.75 -1.23 1.35
CA GLY A 225 2.25 -0.57 0.15
C GLY A 225 1.12 -0.25 -0.85
N ARG A 226 0.19 -1.20 -1.05
CA ARG A 226 -0.98 -0.96 -1.90
C ARG A 226 -1.96 0.05 -1.31
N LEU A 227 -2.11 0.13 0.01
CA LEU A 227 -2.91 1.18 0.68
C LEU A 227 -2.28 2.57 0.55
N LEU A 228 -0.96 2.67 0.47
CA LEU A 228 -0.28 3.97 0.34
C LEU A 228 -0.64 4.69 -0.95
N ILE A 229 -0.90 3.98 -2.04
CA ILE A 229 -1.23 4.57 -3.34
C ILE A 229 -2.51 5.43 -3.27
N PRO A 230 -3.69 4.88 -2.94
CA PRO A 230 -4.93 5.68 -2.85
C PRO A 230 -4.88 6.71 -1.72
N LEU A 231 -4.20 6.42 -0.61
CA LEU A 231 -4.06 7.35 0.50
C LEU A 231 -3.19 8.55 0.12
N PHE A 232 -2.11 8.34 -0.63
CA PHE A 232 -1.27 9.43 -1.13
C PHE A 232 -2.04 10.34 -2.11
N LEU A 233 -2.78 9.76 -3.07
CA LEU A 233 -3.58 10.53 -4.01
C LEU A 233 -4.69 11.34 -3.31
N TYR A 234 -5.29 10.77 -2.27
CA TYR A 234 -6.24 11.48 -1.41
C TYR A 234 -5.54 12.59 -0.61
N TYR A 235 -4.41 12.30 0.03
CA TYR A 235 -3.61 13.24 0.81
C TYR A 235 -3.20 14.47 -0.03
N ARG A 236 -2.77 14.25 -1.28
CA ARG A 236 -2.38 15.29 -2.24
C ARG A 236 -3.57 15.94 -2.95
N ASN A 237 -4.80 15.67 -2.52
CA ASN A 237 -6.02 16.24 -3.12
C ASN A 237 -6.22 15.92 -4.63
N MET A 238 -5.55 14.87 -5.12
CA MET A 238 -5.76 14.37 -6.50
C MET A 238 -7.14 13.73 -6.65
N LEU A 239 -7.62 13.07 -5.61
CA LEU A 239 -8.95 12.48 -5.53
C LEU A 239 -9.68 12.95 -4.27
N PRO A 240 -11.00 13.20 -4.33
CA PRO A 240 -11.80 13.60 -3.16
C PRO A 240 -12.02 12.46 -2.17
N VAL A 241 -11.81 11.21 -2.61
CA VAL A 241 -11.93 9.98 -1.83
C VAL A 241 -10.90 8.95 -2.33
N PRO A 242 -10.34 8.09 -1.47
CA PRO A 242 -9.30 7.14 -1.86
C PRO A 242 -9.91 5.92 -2.57
N THR A 243 -10.28 6.06 -3.82
CA THR A 243 -10.95 5.02 -4.64
C THR A 243 -10.11 4.56 -5.82
N PHE A 244 -8.82 4.86 -5.84
CA PHE A 244 -7.90 4.40 -6.87
C PHE A 244 -7.14 3.17 -6.38
N TYR A 245 -7.54 1.98 -6.84
CA TYR A 245 -7.01 0.70 -6.39
C TYR A 245 -6.31 -0.05 -7.50
N MET A 246 -5.16 -0.64 -7.19
CA MET A 246 -4.27 -1.26 -8.15
C MET A 246 -4.23 -2.79 -8.08
N SER A 247 -4.83 -3.42 -7.03
CA SER A 247 -4.71 -4.86 -6.85
C SER A 247 -5.30 -5.68 -7.98
N ALA A 248 -6.36 -5.22 -8.63
CA ALA A 248 -6.93 -5.87 -9.81
C ALA A 248 -5.94 -5.87 -11.00
N TYR A 249 -5.16 -4.81 -11.16
CA TYR A 249 -4.13 -4.72 -12.17
C TYR A 249 -2.95 -5.64 -11.84
N PHE A 250 -2.44 -5.57 -10.62
CA PHE A 250 -1.33 -6.43 -10.18
C PHE A 250 -1.68 -7.92 -10.22
N GLU A 251 -2.93 -8.29 -9.89
CA GLU A 251 -3.37 -9.70 -9.96
C GLU A 251 -3.40 -10.20 -11.41
N LYS A 252 -3.78 -9.35 -12.38
CA LYS A 252 -3.81 -9.71 -13.80
C LYS A 252 -2.41 -9.94 -14.36
N ASP A 253 -1.44 -9.13 -13.94
CA ASP A 253 -0.08 -9.13 -14.45
C ASP A 253 0.92 -9.80 -13.48
N ARG A 254 0.43 -10.69 -12.60
CA ARG A 254 1.22 -11.35 -11.54
C ARG A 254 2.42 -12.16 -12.07
N ALA A 255 2.43 -12.50 -13.36
CA ALA A 255 3.52 -13.26 -13.99
C ALA A 255 4.64 -12.37 -14.57
N LEU A 256 4.48 -11.04 -14.54
CA LEU A 256 5.48 -10.05 -14.93
C LEU A 256 6.29 -9.60 -13.72
#